data_1e0d60ddfcd1554da9aabd038748959c
#
_entry.id   1e0d60ddfcd1554da9aabd038748959c
#
_cell.length_a   1.000
_cell.length_b   1.000
_cell.length_c   1.000
_cell.angle_alpha   90.00
_cell.angle_beta   90.00
_cell.angle_gamma   90.00
#
_symmetry.space_group_name_H-M   'P 1'
#
loop_
_entity.id
_entity.type
_entity.pdbx_description
1 polymer ?
#
loop_
_entity_poly.entity_id
_entity_poly.type
_entity_poly.pdbx_seq_one_letter_code
_entity_poly.pdbx_strand_id
1 'polypeptide(L)'
;MNENDNGPMADVRKEIPASPTPRKARALRCRFCSALGVAAAALLSGSFFVAQSAPSSRAATFAMHDFTPDFWRFWEAAQNQPVEQQAQMWQQLYVAPHQAVFNDLATPCKDQYDPVWSRTHYLVDLPRVVPAIRTMVAGLPQQLQEANSRFLKTFPDMRWAGDIYVMASGYCFNGRSQMIQGRSALLFGVDATAALGQKDLIPVMQHELFHRYHHQFFDFEASSGYPLWTVLWAEGMATFVSERLNPSASELDLGQVPLGMVRQVDDRRGRLAADFLHRFESTAEQDAKLYFNDIDSKDAFVPARAGYELGVLVVRDLSKQYSMQTMAHWPQVEVKPRVHAALERISATP
;
A
#
# COMPACT_ATOMS: atom_id res chain seq x y z
N MET A 1 76.33 35.71 8.63
CA MET A 1 76.69 34.57 7.78
C MET A 1 75.70 33.50 8.16
N ASN A 2 74.62 33.48 7.41
CA ASN A 2 74.12 32.39 6.52
C ASN A 2 73.84 31.15 7.31
N GLU A 3 72.73 30.49 7.12
CA GLU A 3 71.72 30.42 6.01
C GLU A 3 70.45 29.81 6.53
N ASN A 4 69.33 30.16 5.84
CA ASN A 4 68.05 29.57 5.94
C ASN A 4 68.04 28.05 5.65
N ASP A 5 67.30 27.30 6.40
CA ASP A 5 66.79 26.03 5.92
C ASP A 5 65.28 25.89 6.29
N ASN A 6 64.48 26.21 5.28
CA ASN A 6 63.03 26.02 5.30
C ASN A 6 62.70 24.59 4.82
N GLY A 7 62.57 23.67 5.75
CA GLY A 7 61.92 22.35 5.45
C GLY A 7 60.42 22.49 5.38
N PRO A 8 59.71 21.81 4.45
CA PRO A 8 58.29 22.01 4.24
C PRO A 8 57.46 21.39 5.36
N MET A 9 56.54 22.19 5.93
CA MET A 9 55.45 21.72 6.79
C MET A 9 54.61 20.70 6.05
N ALA A 10 54.59 19.47 6.53
CA ALA A 10 53.65 18.45 6.11
C ALA A 10 52.25 18.87 6.52
N ASP A 11 51.42 19.12 5.53
CA ASP A 11 49.97 19.40 5.62
C ASP A 11 49.24 18.12 6.07
N VAL A 12 49.05 17.96 7.38
CA VAL A 12 48.25 16.88 7.95
C VAL A 12 46.78 17.25 7.79
N ARG A 13 46.27 17.17 6.58
CA ARG A 13 44.82 17.07 6.36
C ARG A 13 44.36 15.73 6.89
N LYS A 14 43.81 15.74 8.09
CA LYS A 14 43.00 14.63 8.60
C LYS A 14 41.86 14.39 7.61
N GLU A 15 41.96 13.32 6.86
CA GLU A 15 40.87 12.78 6.09
C GLU A 15 39.73 12.42 7.07
N ILE A 16 38.71 13.26 7.08
CA ILE A 16 37.42 12.90 7.68
C ILE A 16 36.91 11.75 6.83
N PRO A 17 36.67 10.56 7.39
CA PRO A 17 36.09 9.48 6.60
C PRO A 17 34.72 9.95 6.10
N ALA A 18 34.55 9.91 4.79
CA ALA A 18 33.27 10.22 4.13
C ALA A 18 32.16 9.41 4.78
N SER A 19 31.16 10.12 5.25
CA SER A 19 29.91 9.54 5.74
C SER A 19 29.44 8.46 4.74
N PRO A 20 29.11 7.24 5.18
CA PRO A 20 28.65 6.22 4.25
C PRO A 20 27.40 6.75 3.55
N THR A 21 27.48 6.87 2.23
CA THR A 21 26.34 7.11 1.37
C THR A 21 25.21 6.19 1.79
N PRO A 22 23.95 6.68 1.88
CA PRO A 22 22.82 5.85 2.27
C PRO A 22 22.75 4.67 1.29
N ARG A 23 23.03 3.47 1.80
CA ARG A 23 22.83 2.23 1.06
C ARG A 23 21.37 2.23 0.64
N LYS A 24 21.14 2.27 -0.67
CA LYS A 24 19.85 2.22 -1.32
C LYS A 24 19.03 1.13 -0.65
N ALA A 25 17.92 1.52 -0.01
CA ALA A 25 16.91 0.59 0.41
C ALA A 25 16.49 -0.18 -0.85
N ARG A 26 16.83 -1.47 -0.89
CA ARG A 26 16.36 -2.35 -1.95
C ARG A 26 14.85 -2.37 -1.88
N ALA A 27 14.21 -1.95 -2.95
CA ALA A 27 12.77 -1.81 -3.06
C ALA A 27 12.02 -2.94 -2.38
N LEU A 28 11.10 -2.58 -1.50
CA LEU A 28 9.99 -3.44 -1.13
C LEU A 28 9.23 -3.74 -2.42
N ARG A 29 9.39 -4.93 -2.96
CA ARG A 29 8.55 -5.41 -4.07
C ARG A 29 7.17 -5.67 -3.52
N CYS A 30 6.31 -4.66 -3.61
CA CYS A 30 4.89 -4.84 -3.40
C CYS A 30 4.35 -5.67 -4.57
N ARG A 31 4.34 -7.00 -4.40
CA ARG A 31 3.67 -7.89 -5.35
C ARG A 31 2.19 -7.90 -5.03
N PHE A 32 1.40 -7.16 -5.79
CA PHE A 32 0.00 -7.45 -5.97
C PHE A 32 -0.09 -8.77 -6.75
N CYS A 33 -0.20 -9.87 -6.06
CA CYS A 33 -0.55 -11.16 -6.65
C CYS A 33 -1.67 -11.75 -5.82
N SER A 34 -2.89 -11.50 -6.27
CA SER A 34 -4.05 -12.29 -5.83
C SER A 34 -3.96 -13.67 -6.46
N ALA A 35 -3.53 -14.67 -5.70
CA ALA A 35 -3.70 -16.06 -6.08
C ALA A 35 -5.02 -16.56 -5.52
N LEU A 36 -6.07 -16.58 -6.35
CA LEU A 36 -7.31 -17.29 -6.07
C LEU A 36 -7.29 -18.61 -6.83
N GLY A 37 -7.20 -19.71 -6.10
CA GLY A 37 -7.42 -21.05 -6.62
C GLY A 37 -8.92 -21.29 -6.77
N VAL A 38 -9.35 -21.57 -8.00
CA VAL A 38 -10.72 -21.94 -8.32
C VAL A 38 -10.85 -23.45 -8.28
N ALA A 39 -11.69 -23.97 -7.39
CA ALA A 39 -12.22 -25.34 -7.47
C ALA A 39 -13.57 -25.28 -8.20
N ALA A 40 -13.61 -25.82 -9.42
CA ALA A 40 -14.86 -25.98 -10.17
C ALA A 40 -15.63 -27.20 -9.68
N ALA A 41 -16.85 -27.01 -9.24
CA ALA A 41 -17.83 -28.06 -9.04
C ALA A 41 -19.04 -27.80 -9.94
N ALA A 42 -19.27 -28.74 -10.84
CA ALA A 42 -20.44 -28.70 -11.73
C ALA A 42 -21.73 -29.11 -11.02
N LEU A 43 -22.82 -28.44 -11.32
CA LEU A 43 -24.06 -28.66 -10.97
C LEU A 43 -25.28 -28.92 -11.59
N LEU A 44 -26.14 -29.73 -11.33
CA LEU A 44 -27.42 -30.17 -11.85
C LEU A 44 -28.54 -29.17 -11.60
N SER A 45 -29.36 -28.99 -12.64
CA SER A 45 -30.54 -28.13 -12.67
C SER A 45 -31.70 -28.63 -11.82
N GLY A 46 -32.27 -27.76 -11.04
CA GLY A 46 -33.55 -27.93 -10.37
C GLY A 46 -34.15 -26.57 -10.12
N SER A 47 -35.16 -26.19 -10.93
CA SER A 47 -35.88 -24.94 -10.77
C SER A 47 -36.86 -25.04 -9.60
N PHE A 48 -36.50 -24.41 -8.46
CA PHE A 48 -37.45 -24.05 -7.42
C PHE A 48 -37.52 -22.54 -7.29
N PHE A 49 -38.71 -21.99 -7.58
CA PHE A 49 -39.01 -20.60 -7.21
C PHE A 49 -39.07 -20.50 -5.68
N VAL A 50 -37.97 -20.05 -5.08
CA VAL A 50 -37.95 -19.60 -3.70
C VAL A 50 -38.10 -18.09 -3.72
N ALA A 51 -39.16 -17.61 -3.05
CA ALA A 51 -39.33 -16.18 -2.80
C ALA A 51 -38.05 -15.64 -2.16
N GLN A 52 -37.35 -14.78 -2.89
CA GLN A 52 -36.17 -14.09 -2.40
C GLN A 52 -36.61 -13.10 -1.32
N SER A 53 -36.50 -13.51 -0.06
CA SER A 53 -36.49 -12.57 1.05
C SER A 53 -35.30 -11.61 0.79
N ALA A 54 -35.59 -10.30 0.77
CA ALA A 54 -34.55 -9.28 0.64
C ALA A 54 -33.43 -9.56 1.66
N PRO A 55 -32.17 -9.54 1.25
CA PRO A 55 -31.09 -9.78 2.17
C PRO A 55 -31.13 -8.70 3.26
N SER A 56 -31.28 -9.12 4.51
CA SER A 56 -31.15 -8.24 5.66
C SER A 56 -29.78 -7.56 5.55
N SER A 57 -29.77 -6.24 5.51
CA SER A 57 -28.54 -5.45 5.44
C SER A 57 -27.73 -5.70 6.70
N ARG A 58 -26.86 -6.69 6.67
CA ARG A 58 -25.92 -6.92 7.76
C ARG A 58 -24.90 -5.79 7.67
N ALA A 59 -24.92 -4.91 8.66
CA ALA A 59 -23.93 -3.84 8.75
C ALA A 59 -22.51 -4.42 8.72
N ALA A 60 -21.57 -3.69 8.12
CA ALA A 60 -20.17 -4.10 8.10
C ALA A 60 -19.67 -4.33 9.53
N THR A 61 -19.03 -5.47 9.74
CA THR A 61 -18.44 -5.81 11.04
C THR A 61 -17.00 -6.20 10.82
N PHE A 62 -16.06 -5.46 11.46
CA PHE A 62 -14.64 -5.82 11.43
C PHE A 62 -14.19 -6.25 12.81
N ALA A 63 -13.49 -7.39 12.90
CA ALA A 63 -12.72 -7.71 14.09
C ALA A 63 -11.34 -7.05 13.96
N MET A 64 -10.92 -6.34 15.01
CA MET A 64 -9.62 -5.66 15.05
C MET A 64 -8.63 -6.48 15.85
N HIS A 65 -7.47 -6.74 15.28
CA HIS A 65 -6.36 -7.47 15.89
C HIS A 65 -5.12 -6.58 15.91
N ASP A 66 -4.78 -6.06 17.07
CA ASP A 66 -3.59 -5.23 17.27
C ASP A 66 -2.43 -6.06 17.85
N PHE A 67 -1.38 -6.27 17.06
CA PHE A 67 -0.17 -6.98 17.45
C PHE A 67 0.95 -6.05 17.93
N THR A 68 0.72 -4.75 17.93
CA THR A 68 1.75 -3.77 18.34
C THR A 68 2.17 -3.89 19.80
N PRO A 69 1.32 -4.30 20.76
CA PRO A 69 1.78 -4.56 22.14
C PRO A 69 2.84 -5.67 22.22
N ASP A 70 2.68 -6.74 21.43
CA ASP A 70 3.67 -7.84 21.41
C ASP A 70 4.95 -7.43 20.67
N PHE A 71 4.84 -6.59 19.63
CA PHE A 71 6.00 -5.97 19.01
C PHE A 71 6.81 -5.14 20.02
N TRP A 72 6.15 -4.33 20.87
CA TRP A 72 6.85 -3.55 21.90
C TRP A 72 7.51 -4.44 22.94
N ARG A 73 6.86 -5.51 23.37
CA ARG A 73 7.46 -6.51 24.29
C ARG A 73 8.73 -7.10 23.71
N PHE A 74 8.68 -7.49 22.43
CA PHE A 74 9.87 -7.95 21.71
C PHE A 74 10.95 -6.87 21.67
N TRP A 75 10.62 -5.66 21.21
CA TRP A 75 11.59 -4.61 21.02
C TRP A 75 12.28 -4.20 22.31
N GLU A 76 11.54 -3.99 23.38
CA GLU A 76 12.07 -3.61 24.69
C GLU A 76 13.05 -4.66 25.23
N ALA A 77 12.80 -5.93 25.02
CA ALA A 77 13.68 -7.00 25.44
C ALA A 77 14.92 -7.15 24.51
N ALA A 78 14.76 -6.90 23.21
CA ALA A 78 15.74 -7.26 22.19
C ALA A 78 16.68 -6.12 21.75
N GLN A 79 16.30 -4.84 21.87
CA GLN A 79 16.98 -3.70 21.24
C GLN A 79 18.48 -3.56 21.58
N ASN A 80 18.93 -4.06 22.74
CA ASN A 80 20.31 -4.00 23.17
C ASN A 80 21.04 -5.35 23.08
N GLN A 81 20.43 -6.36 22.46
CA GLN A 81 21.02 -7.68 22.31
C GLN A 81 21.75 -7.80 20.95
N PRO A 82 22.70 -8.73 20.82
CA PRO A 82 23.28 -9.09 19.53
C PRO A 82 22.16 -9.51 18.53
N VAL A 83 22.38 -9.25 17.23
CA VAL A 83 21.33 -9.46 16.20
C VAL A 83 20.84 -10.91 16.11
N GLU A 84 21.69 -11.87 16.43
CA GLU A 84 21.31 -13.29 16.49
C GLU A 84 20.30 -13.54 17.62
N GLN A 85 20.50 -12.91 18.78
CA GLN A 85 19.56 -12.98 19.91
C GLN A 85 18.28 -12.20 19.60
N GLN A 86 18.39 -11.03 18.97
CA GLN A 86 17.22 -10.28 18.50
C GLN A 86 16.35 -11.16 17.58
N ALA A 87 16.95 -11.90 16.65
CA ALA A 87 16.23 -12.78 15.74
C ALA A 87 15.52 -13.94 16.48
N GLN A 88 16.17 -14.53 17.49
CA GLN A 88 15.53 -15.55 18.34
C GLN A 88 14.35 -14.97 19.12
N MET A 89 14.53 -13.78 19.70
CA MET A 89 13.49 -13.10 20.48
C MET A 89 12.33 -12.66 19.57
N TRP A 90 12.60 -12.21 18.33
CA TRP A 90 11.58 -11.94 17.31
C TRP A 90 10.68 -13.16 17.10
N GLN A 91 11.28 -14.32 16.88
CA GLN A 91 10.52 -15.56 16.71
C GLN A 91 9.72 -15.94 17.94
N GLN A 92 10.32 -15.83 19.13
CA GLN A 92 9.70 -16.31 20.37
C GLN A 92 8.63 -15.35 20.92
N LEU A 93 8.90 -14.05 20.90
CA LEU A 93 8.07 -13.04 21.58
C LEU A 93 7.03 -12.41 20.64
N TYR A 94 7.29 -12.44 19.33
CA TYR A 94 6.40 -11.78 18.36
C TYR A 94 5.78 -12.76 17.36
N VAL A 95 6.56 -13.57 16.65
CA VAL A 95 6.01 -14.48 15.62
C VAL A 95 5.22 -15.63 16.24
N ALA A 96 5.78 -16.32 17.25
CA ALA A 96 5.16 -17.50 17.83
C ALA A 96 3.76 -17.25 18.44
N PRO A 97 3.50 -16.15 19.17
CA PRO A 97 2.15 -15.84 19.64
C PRO A 97 1.13 -15.65 18.50
N HIS A 98 1.59 -15.27 17.30
CA HIS A 98 0.76 -14.98 16.12
C HIS A 98 1.03 -15.95 14.96
N GLN A 99 1.56 -17.14 15.26
CA GLN A 99 2.05 -18.12 14.28
C GLN A 99 1.05 -18.41 13.17
N ALA A 100 -0.25 -18.46 13.45
CA ALA A 100 -1.27 -18.75 12.46
C ALA A 100 -1.32 -17.68 11.35
N VAL A 101 -1.21 -16.41 11.71
CA VAL A 101 -1.17 -15.29 10.76
C VAL A 101 0.13 -15.31 9.97
N PHE A 102 1.27 -15.54 10.63
CA PHE A 102 2.57 -15.61 9.96
C PHE A 102 2.69 -16.82 9.01
N ASN A 103 2.00 -17.93 9.30
CA ASN A 103 1.95 -19.07 8.38
C ASN A 103 1.24 -18.71 7.07
N ASP A 104 0.10 -18.00 7.14
CA ASP A 104 -0.61 -17.55 5.94
C ASP A 104 0.18 -16.49 5.14
N LEU A 105 1.08 -15.76 5.82
CA LEU A 105 1.97 -14.78 5.22
C LEU A 105 3.29 -15.37 4.71
N ALA A 106 3.63 -16.60 5.05
CA ALA A 106 4.94 -17.19 4.74
C ALA A 106 5.25 -17.22 3.23
N THR A 107 4.25 -17.53 2.39
CA THR A 107 4.44 -17.56 0.92
C THR A 107 4.55 -16.16 0.32
N PRO A 108 3.63 -15.22 0.59
CA PRO A 108 3.73 -13.87 0.02
C PRO A 108 4.89 -13.04 0.57
N CYS A 109 5.37 -13.33 1.78
CA CYS A 109 6.47 -12.63 2.45
C CYS A 109 7.77 -13.46 2.53
N LYS A 110 7.92 -14.48 1.70
CA LYS A 110 9.04 -15.43 1.76
C LYS A 110 10.42 -14.78 1.78
N ASP A 111 10.60 -13.70 1.03
CA ASP A 111 11.88 -13.02 0.92
C ASP A 111 12.20 -12.20 2.19
N GLN A 112 11.17 -11.59 2.80
CA GLN A 112 11.29 -10.80 4.04
C GLN A 112 11.34 -11.69 5.29
N TYR A 113 10.73 -12.88 5.21
CA TYR A 113 10.72 -13.85 6.31
C TYR A 113 11.90 -14.84 6.24
N ASP A 114 12.75 -14.71 5.21
CA ASP A 114 14.02 -15.42 5.18
C ASP A 114 14.88 -15.04 6.41
N PRO A 115 15.38 -16.02 7.18
CA PRO A 115 16.11 -15.73 8.42
C PRO A 115 17.41 -14.94 8.22
N VAL A 116 18.07 -15.08 7.06
CA VAL A 116 19.29 -14.33 6.73
C VAL A 116 18.91 -12.90 6.40
N TRP A 117 17.91 -12.71 5.54
CA TRP A 117 17.43 -11.38 5.19
C TRP A 117 16.93 -10.61 6.42
N SER A 118 16.16 -11.26 7.28
CA SER A 118 15.64 -10.67 8.53
C SER A 118 16.78 -10.16 9.42
N ARG A 119 17.85 -10.95 9.63
CA ARG A 119 19.01 -10.53 10.44
C ARG A 119 19.85 -9.45 9.79
N THR A 120 20.03 -9.49 8.47
CA THR A 120 20.96 -8.61 7.76
C THR A 120 20.33 -7.32 7.26
N HIS A 121 18.98 -7.24 7.22
CA HIS A 121 18.26 -6.07 6.72
C HIS A 121 17.24 -5.55 7.73
N TYR A 122 16.25 -6.37 8.10
CA TYR A 122 15.14 -5.92 8.95
C TYR A 122 15.62 -5.49 10.35
N LEU A 123 16.21 -6.40 11.12
CA LEU A 123 16.61 -6.13 12.50
C LEU A 123 17.72 -5.07 12.60
N VAL A 124 18.59 -4.97 11.59
CA VAL A 124 19.65 -3.95 11.53
C VAL A 124 19.07 -2.55 11.25
N ASP A 125 18.00 -2.46 10.43
CA ASP A 125 17.36 -1.19 10.10
C ASP A 125 16.26 -0.78 11.09
N LEU A 126 15.69 -1.73 11.83
CA LEU A 126 14.56 -1.52 12.73
C LEU A 126 14.76 -0.37 13.72
N PRO A 127 15.95 -0.16 14.35
CA PRO A 127 16.19 0.98 15.24
C PRO A 127 15.88 2.33 14.60
N ARG A 128 16.10 2.47 13.29
CA ARG A 128 15.86 3.71 12.54
C ARG A 128 14.38 4.06 12.47
N VAL A 129 13.51 3.05 12.35
CA VAL A 129 12.05 3.28 12.14
C VAL A 129 11.24 3.21 13.43
N VAL A 130 11.75 2.60 14.49
CA VAL A 130 11.06 2.46 15.78
C VAL A 130 10.50 3.78 16.34
N PRO A 131 11.21 4.93 16.30
CA PRO A 131 10.64 6.19 16.75
C PRO A 131 9.38 6.61 15.96
N ALA A 132 9.38 6.39 14.64
CA ALA A 132 8.23 6.68 13.79
C ALA A 132 7.07 5.71 14.08
N ILE A 133 7.33 4.42 14.25
CA ILE A 133 6.33 3.43 14.66
C ILE A 133 5.68 3.87 15.98
N ARG A 134 6.47 4.25 16.98
CA ARG A 134 5.95 4.69 18.28
C ARG A 134 5.00 5.88 18.16
N THR A 135 5.34 6.85 17.34
CA THR A 135 4.47 8.01 17.08
C THR A 135 3.20 7.59 16.36
N MET A 136 3.30 6.75 15.35
CA MET A 136 2.19 6.30 14.51
C MET A 136 1.15 5.50 15.32
N VAL A 137 1.59 4.61 16.22
CA VAL A 137 0.67 3.77 17.00
C VAL A 137 0.15 4.44 18.27
N ALA A 138 0.67 5.62 18.63
CA ALA A 138 0.17 6.37 19.77
C ALA A 138 -1.30 6.80 19.54
N GLY A 139 -2.22 6.29 20.36
CA GLY A 139 -3.66 6.56 20.21
C GLY A 139 -4.34 5.85 19.05
N LEU A 140 -3.65 4.92 18.39
CA LEU A 140 -4.15 4.21 17.21
C LEU A 140 -5.54 3.58 17.40
N PRO A 141 -5.90 2.91 18.51
CA PRO A 141 -7.24 2.33 18.67
C PRO A 141 -8.38 3.34 18.54
N GLN A 142 -8.21 4.54 19.12
CA GLN A 142 -9.20 5.61 19.00
C GLN A 142 -9.24 6.16 17.58
N GLN A 143 -8.09 6.42 16.99
CA GLN A 143 -7.99 6.92 15.60
C GLN A 143 -8.65 5.95 14.61
N LEU A 144 -8.45 4.66 14.78
CA LEU A 144 -9.06 3.60 13.96
C LEU A 144 -10.60 3.60 14.11
N GLN A 145 -11.10 3.75 15.33
CA GLN A 145 -12.55 3.83 15.59
C GLN A 145 -13.17 5.05 14.90
N GLU A 146 -12.53 6.21 15.02
CA GLU A 146 -12.99 7.44 14.38
C GLU A 146 -12.92 7.35 12.85
N ALA A 147 -11.84 6.78 12.32
CA ALA A 147 -11.66 6.57 10.88
C ALA A 147 -12.70 5.62 10.30
N ASN A 148 -12.98 4.51 10.99
CA ASN A 148 -14.03 3.58 10.61
C ASN A 148 -15.41 4.23 10.64
N SER A 149 -15.71 5.01 11.68
CA SER A 149 -16.97 5.76 11.77
C SER A 149 -17.14 6.74 10.60
N ARG A 150 -16.08 7.49 10.23
CA ARG A 150 -16.11 8.40 9.07
C ARG A 150 -16.31 7.62 7.77
N PHE A 151 -15.61 6.51 7.59
CA PHE A 151 -15.74 5.67 6.40
C PHE A 151 -17.16 5.12 6.24
N LEU A 152 -17.72 4.50 7.29
CA LEU A 152 -19.07 3.95 7.29
C LEU A 152 -20.16 5.01 7.16
N LYS A 153 -19.94 6.23 7.65
CA LYS A 153 -20.84 7.37 7.42
C LYS A 153 -20.86 7.78 5.95
N THR A 154 -19.71 7.70 5.27
CA THR A 154 -19.59 8.03 3.85
C THR A 154 -20.12 6.91 2.96
N PHE A 155 -19.91 5.64 3.35
CA PHE A 155 -20.30 4.44 2.62
C PHE A 155 -21.19 3.54 3.51
N PRO A 156 -22.46 3.94 3.77
CA PRO A 156 -23.33 3.26 4.73
C PRO A 156 -23.80 1.88 4.26
N ASP A 157 -23.66 1.59 2.98
CA ASP A 157 -23.99 0.32 2.35
C ASP A 157 -22.83 -0.67 2.25
N MET A 158 -21.71 -0.38 2.96
CA MET A 158 -20.60 -1.31 3.14
C MET A 158 -21.09 -2.62 3.77
N ARG A 159 -20.77 -3.75 3.13
CA ARG A 159 -21.19 -5.10 3.58
C ARG A 159 -20.04 -6.02 3.95
N TRP A 160 -18.80 -5.57 3.77
CA TRP A 160 -17.65 -6.40 4.08
C TRP A 160 -17.62 -6.77 5.56
N ALA A 161 -17.48 -8.07 5.82
CA ALA A 161 -17.25 -8.61 7.16
C ALA A 161 -15.92 -9.36 7.13
N GLY A 162 -14.93 -8.84 7.84
CA GLY A 162 -13.58 -9.39 7.82
C GLY A 162 -12.77 -8.98 9.03
N ASP A 163 -11.49 -9.28 8.98
CA ASP A 163 -10.56 -9.00 10.06
C ASP A 163 -9.57 -7.90 9.63
N ILE A 164 -9.22 -7.02 10.55
CA ILE A 164 -8.20 -6.00 10.36
C ILE A 164 -7.05 -6.30 11.31
N TYR A 165 -5.85 -6.47 10.77
CA TYR A 165 -4.63 -6.71 11.53
C TYR A 165 -3.71 -5.50 11.45
N VAL A 166 -3.25 -5.01 12.60
CA VAL A 166 -2.19 -4.00 12.71
C VAL A 166 -0.97 -4.68 13.32
N MET A 167 0.14 -4.69 12.60
CA MET A 167 1.29 -5.52 12.95
C MET A 167 2.62 -4.97 12.44
N ALA A 168 3.72 -5.40 13.00
CA ALA A 168 5.02 -5.30 12.35
C ALA A 168 5.15 -6.44 11.34
N SER A 169 5.25 -6.08 10.05
CA SER A 169 5.20 -7.04 8.94
C SER A 169 6.56 -7.61 8.52
N GLY A 170 7.66 -7.21 9.20
CA GLY A 170 9.01 -7.50 8.73
C GLY A 170 9.34 -6.78 7.42
N TYR A 171 8.79 -5.60 7.18
CA TYR A 171 8.86 -4.84 5.93
C TYR A 171 8.24 -5.53 4.70
N CYS A 172 7.34 -6.50 4.91
CA CYS A 172 6.72 -7.19 3.77
C CYS A 172 5.67 -6.33 3.06
N PHE A 173 4.87 -5.58 3.80
CA PHE A 173 3.79 -4.72 3.27
C PHE A 173 3.49 -3.56 4.23
N ASN A 174 3.00 -2.46 3.70
CA ASN A 174 2.36 -1.38 4.46
C ASN A 174 0.84 -1.59 4.57
N GLY A 175 0.16 -1.91 3.48
CA GLY A 175 -1.22 -2.37 3.41
C GLY A 175 -1.32 -3.63 2.56
N ARG A 176 -2.20 -4.56 2.93
CA ARG A 176 -2.38 -5.82 2.20
C ARG A 176 -3.75 -6.42 2.45
N SER A 177 -4.36 -6.90 1.38
CA SER A 177 -5.56 -7.72 1.44
C SER A 177 -5.19 -9.19 1.24
N GLN A 178 -5.67 -10.08 2.13
CA GLN A 178 -5.40 -11.51 2.08
C GLN A 178 -6.45 -12.32 2.83
N MET A 179 -6.53 -13.63 2.55
CA MET A 179 -7.22 -14.59 3.39
C MET A 179 -6.32 -14.97 4.56
N ILE A 180 -6.80 -14.80 5.78
CA ILE A 180 -6.15 -15.23 7.02
C ILE A 180 -7.08 -16.19 7.72
N GLN A 181 -6.63 -17.41 7.96
CA GLN A 181 -7.42 -18.49 8.56
C GLN A 181 -8.80 -18.68 7.89
N GLY A 182 -8.82 -18.59 6.57
CA GLY A 182 -10.04 -18.74 5.78
C GLY A 182 -11.00 -17.53 5.83
N ARG A 183 -10.62 -16.41 6.44
CA ARG A 183 -11.40 -15.17 6.51
C ARG A 183 -10.74 -14.07 5.69
N SER A 184 -11.54 -13.24 5.04
CA SER A 184 -11.02 -12.06 4.35
C SER A 184 -10.44 -11.08 5.38
N ALA A 185 -9.22 -10.62 5.14
CA ALA A 185 -8.52 -9.72 6.05
C ALA A 185 -7.84 -8.57 5.32
N LEU A 186 -7.74 -7.44 6.04
CA LEU A 186 -6.84 -6.34 5.72
C LEU A 186 -5.71 -6.33 6.77
N LEU A 187 -4.47 -6.25 6.30
CA LEU A 187 -3.29 -6.24 7.17
C LEU A 187 -2.50 -4.96 6.93
N PHE A 188 -2.08 -4.31 8.01
CA PHE A 188 -1.33 -3.06 8.00
C PHE A 188 -0.01 -3.23 8.72
N GLY A 189 1.09 -3.06 7.98
CA GLY A 189 2.46 -3.17 8.48
C GLY A 189 2.99 -1.83 8.95
N VAL A 190 2.96 -1.56 10.26
CA VAL A 190 3.40 -0.28 10.84
C VAL A 190 4.87 0.00 10.59
N ASP A 191 5.69 -1.03 10.55
CA ASP A 191 7.13 -0.96 10.28
C ASP A 191 7.42 -0.60 8.81
N ALA A 192 6.73 -1.24 7.88
CA ALA A 192 6.85 -0.92 6.46
C ALA A 192 6.32 0.48 6.14
N THR A 193 5.20 0.87 6.75
CA THR A 193 4.62 2.21 6.66
C THR A 193 5.62 3.27 7.14
N ALA A 194 6.22 3.05 8.32
CA ALA A 194 7.27 3.93 8.85
C ALA A 194 8.54 3.97 7.96
N ALA A 195 8.94 2.83 7.39
CA ALA A 195 10.09 2.75 6.49
C ALA A 195 9.89 3.53 5.19
N LEU A 196 8.65 3.66 4.71
CA LEU A 196 8.28 4.52 3.57
C LEU A 196 8.21 6.01 3.92
N GLY A 197 8.41 6.37 5.19
CA GLY A 197 8.34 7.76 5.66
C GLY A 197 6.93 8.26 5.97
N GLN A 198 5.94 7.37 5.93
CA GLN A 198 4.57 7.67 6.32
C GLN A 198 4.48 7.84 7.84
N LYS A 199 3.63 8.74 8.30
CA LYS A 199 3.46 9.09 9.71
C LYS A 199 2.08 8.73 10.26
N ASP A 200 1.13 8.47 9.37
CA ASP A 200 -0.25 8.15 9.70
C ASP A 200 -0.69 6.90 8.92
N LEU A 201 -1.23 5.92 9.64
CA LEU A 201 -1.73 4.68 9.06
C LEU A 201 -3.16 4.83 8.51
N ILE A 202 -3.91 5.81 9.00
CA ILE A 202 -5.34 5.95 8.71
C ILE A 202 -5.63 6.14 7.22
N PRO A 203 -4.88 6.99 6.47
CA PRO A 203 -5.14 7.16 5.05
C PRO A 203 -4.96 5.86 4.25
N VAL A 204 -3.90 5.09 4.53
CA VAL A 204 -3.65 3.79 3.88
C VAL A 204 -4.77 2.80 4.24
N MET A 205 -5.22 2.80 5.50
CA MET A 205 -6.30 1.93 5.92
C MET A 205 -7.61 2.24 5.20
N GLN A 206 -7.95 3.51 5.03
CA GLN A 206 -9.17 3.90 4.32
C GLN A 206 -9.09 3.65 2.81
N HIS A 207 -7.89 3.72 2.23
CA HIS A 207 -7.63 3.27 0.86
C HIS A 207 -7.96 1.78 0.70
N GLU A 208 -7.44 0.93 1.56
CA GLU A 208 -7.67 -0.52 1.51
C GLU A 208 -9.14 -0.88 1.84
N LEU A 209 -9.77 -0.18 2.79
CA LEU A 209 -11.20 -0.34 3.06
C LEU A 209 -12.05 0.04 1.85
N PHE A 210 -11.65 1.07 1.09
CA PHE A 210 -12.36 1.44 -0.10
C PHE A 210 -12.29 0.35 -1.18
N HIS A 211 -11.15 -0.32 -1.35
CA HIS A 211 -11.09 -1.48 -2.23
C HIS A 211 -12.13 -2.55 -1.84
N ARG A 212 -12.30 -2.83 -0.52
CA ARG A 212 -13.33 -3.77 -0.04
C ARG A 212 -14.75 -3.30 -0.30
N TYR A 213 -15.00 -2.02 -0.19
CA TYR A 213 -16.29 -1.43 -0.56
C TYR A 213 -16.52 -1.51 -2.07
N HIS A 214 -15.55 -1.11 -2.86
CA HIS A 214 -15.65 -1.05 -4.32
C HIS A 214 -15.88 -2.44 -4.94
N HIS A 215 -15.25 -3.48 -4.41
CA HIS A 215 -15.47 -4.87 -4.84
C HIS A 215 -16.92 -5.37 -4.68
N GLN A 216 -17.78 -4.66 -3.98
CA GLN A 216 -19.21 -5.02 -3.91
C GLN A 216 -19.97 -4.67 -5.20
N PHE A 217 -19.44 -3.76 -5.99
CA PHE A 217 -20.10 -3.17 -7.15
C PHE A 217 -19.28 -3.31 -8.44
N PHE A 218 -17.98 -3.34 -8.31
CA PHE A 218 -17.05 -3.42 -9.43
C PHE A 218 -16.29 -4.74 -9.37
N ASP A 219 -16.57 -5.60 -10.35
CA ASP A 219 -15.91 -6.90 -10.46
C ASP A 219 -14.57 -6.75 -11.19
N PHE A 220 -13.49 -6.92 -10.46
CA PHE A 220 -12.13 -6.92 -11.02
C PHE A 220 -11.78 -8.26 -11.68
N GLU A 221 -12.53 -9.34 -11.40
CA GLU A 221 -12.22 -10.70 -11.85
C GLU A 221 -12.88 -11.06 -13.18
N ALA A 222 -13.89 -10.30 -13.62
CA ALA A 222 -14.67 -10.60 -14.82
C ALA A 222 -13.91 -10.49 -16.14
N SER A 223 -12.66 -10.01 -16.15
CA SER A 223 -11.82 -9.94 -17.33
C SER A 223 -10.59 -10.82 -17.18
N SER A 224 -10.31 -11.66 -18.18
CA SER A 224 -9.10 -12.45 -18.30
C SER A 224 -7.87 -11.53 -18.42
N GLY A 225 -7.19 -11.29 -17.32
CA GLY A 225 -6.19 -10.26 -17.15
C GLY A 225 -6.85 -8.91 -16.83
N TYR A 226 -6.25 -8.15 -15.93
CA TYR A 226 -6.75 -6.82 -15.59
C TYR A 226 -6.29 -5.79 -16.61
N PRO A 227 -7.15 -5.26 -17.51
CA PRO A 227 -6.77 -4.16 -18.38
C PRO A 227 -6.27 -2.98 -17.55
N LEU A 228 -5.29 -2.28 -18.04
CA LEU A 228 -4.59 -1.23 -17.29
C LEU A 228 -5.56 -0.15 -16.77
N TRP A 229 -6.65 0.15 -17.51
CA TRP A 229 -7.66 1.10 -17.08
C TRP A 229 -8.43 0.67 -15.81
N THR A 230 -8.59 -0.64 -15.57
CA THR A 230 -9.25 -1.12 -14.35
C THR A 230 -8.39 -0.86 -13.13
N VAL A 231 -7.08 -1.05 -13.26
CA VAL A 231 -6.13 -0.74 -12.19
C VAL A 231 -6.09 0.76 -11.93
N LEU A 232 -6.04 1.58 -13.01
CA LEU A 232 -6.11 3.04 -12.89
C LEU A 232 -7.34 3.50 -12.12
N TRP A 233 -8.51 2.93 -12.47
CA TRP A 233 -9.77 3.28 -11.82
C TRP A 233 -9.79 2.85 -10.35
N ALA A 234 -9.37 1.63 -10.06
CA ALA A 234 -9.37 1.09 -8.71
C ALA A 234 -8.48 1.89 -7.77
N GLU A 235 -7.22 2.08 -8.16
CA GLU A 235 -6.22 2.79 -7.36
C GLU A 235 -6.53 4.29 -7.28
N GLY A 236 -6.97 4.88 -8.39
CA GLY A 236 -7.37 6.29 -8.43
C GLY A 236 -8.56 6.59 -7.51
N MET A 237 -9.60 5.74 -7.53
CA MET A 237 -10.75 5.88 -6.63
C MET A 237 -10.35 5.71 -5.18
N ALA A 238 -9.56 4.69 -4.84
CA ALA A 238 -9.16 4.42 -3.47
C ALA A 238 -8.29 5.56 -2.91
N THR A 239 -7.34 6.06 -3.69
CA THR A 239 -6.49 7.19 -3.30
C THR A 239 -7.30 8.48 -3.17
N PHE A 240 -8.19 8.78 -4.12
CA PHE A 240 -9.07 9.95 -4.05
C PHE A 240 -9.99 9.93 -2.84
N VAL A 241 -10.60 8.77 -2.51
CA VAL A 241 -11.44 8.62 -1.32
C VAL A 241 -10.62 8.82 -0.06
N SER A 242 -9.43 8.22 0.01
CA SER A 242 -8.52 8.42 1.14
C SER A 242 -8.16 9.89 1.33
N GLU A 243 -7.82 10.61 0.25
CA GLU A 243 -7.57 12.06 0.26
C GLU A 243 -8.78 12.85 0.80
N ARG A 244 -9.98 12.54 0.32
CA ARG A 244 -11.22 13.25 0.72
C ARG A 244 -11.60 13.01 2.17
N LEU A 245 -11.28 11.84 2.72
CA LEU A 245 -11.52 11.51 4.11
C LEU A 245 -10.43 12.04 5.05
N ASN A 246 -9.24 12.37 4.52
CA ASN A 246 -8.08 12.85 5.28
C ASN A 246 -7.47 14.10 4.62
N PRO A 247 -8.19 15.24 4.62
CA PRO A 247 -7.76 16.43 3.86
C PRO A 247 -6.46 17.08 4.37
N SER A 248 -5.97 16.71 5.54
CA SER A 248 -4.70 17.16 6.11
C SER A 248 -3.56 16.17 5.96
N ALA A 249 -3.82 14.99 5.38
CA ALA A 249 -2.78 13.97 5.19
C ALA A 249 -1.75 14.45 4.15
N SER A 250 -0.49 14.07 4.36
CA SER A 250 0.57 14.32 3.38
C SER A 250 0.47 13.34 2.20
N GLU A 251 1.10 13.68 1.06
CA GLU A 251 1.21 12.77 -0.09
C GLU A 251 1.74 11.39 0.33
N LEU A 252 2.75 11.36 1.20
CA LEU A 252 3.30 10.09 1.70
C LEU A 252 2.27 9.30 2.51
N ASP A 253 1.52 9.96 3.41
CA ASP A 253 0.50 9.29 4.22
C ASP A 253 -0.65 8.76 3.36
N LEU A 254 -0.95 9.42 2.24
CA LEU A 254 -1.91 8.95 1.23
C LEU A 254 -1.39 7.78 0.37
N GLY A 255 -0.17 7.30 0.62
CA GLY A 255 0.44 6.24 -0.17
C GLY A 255 0.99 6.68 -1.53
N GLN A 256 1.03 7.99 -1.80
CA GLN A 256 1.57 8.57 -3.02
C GLN A 256 3.10 8.63 -2.95
N VAL A 257 3.71 7.48 -3.06
CA VAL A 257 5.16 7.27 -2.98
C VAL A 257 5.74 6.93 -4.35
N PRO A 258 6.98 7.34 -4.68
CA PRO A 258 7.94 8.11 -3.86
C PRO A 258 7.58 9.59 -3.75
N LEU A 259 8.13 10.25 -2.73
CA LEU A 259 7.93 11.70 -2.53
C LEU A 259 8.24 12.50 -3.81
N GLY A 260 7.33 13.41 -4.17
CA GLY A 260 7.42 14.23 -5.37
C GLY A 260 6.89 13.54 -6.65
N MET A 261 6.34 12.32 -6.55
CA MET A 261 5.70 11.65 -7.68
C MET A 261 4.49 12.44 -8.17
N VAL A 262 3.65 12.94 -7.27
CA VAL A 262 2.47 13.75 -7.60
C VAL A 262 2.85 14.92 -8.49
N ARG A 263 3.81 15.74 -8.06
CA ARG A 263 4.30 16.88 -8.85
C ARG A 263 4.82 16.45 -10.23
N GLN A 264 5.58 15.36 -10.30
CA GLN A 264 6.11 14.87 -11.58
C GLN A 264 5.01 14.44 -12.54
N VAL A 265 3.90 13.87 -12.02
CA VAL A 265 2.73 13.51 -12.81
C VAL A 265 1.98 14.77 -13.25
N ASP A 266 1.74 15.72 -12.35
CA ASP A 266 1.07 16.98 -12.66
C ASP A 266 1.79 17.77 -13.77
N ASP A 267 3.13 17.86 -13.68
CA ASP A 267 3.96 18.55 -14.68
C ASP A 267 3.90 17.88 -16.09
N ARG A 268 3.46 16.64 -16.17
CA ARG A 268 3.44 15.81 -17.40
C ARG A 268 2.07 15.24 -17.73
N ARG A 269 1.02 15.61 -16.99
CA ARG A 269 -0.30 14.97 -17.00
C ARG A 269 -0.87 14.72 -18.39
N GLY A 270 -0.79 15.71 -19.28
CA GLY A 270 -1.32 15.57 -20.63
C GLY A 270 -0.60 14.49 -21.43
N ARG A 271 0.74 14.46 -21.37
CA ARG A 271 1.55 13.45 -22.07
C ARG A 271 1.41 12.06 -21.46
N LEU A 272 1.32 11.96 -20.13
CA LEU A 272 1.09 10.69 -19.43
C LEU A 272 -0.29 10.13 -19.73
N ALA A 273 -1.32 10.98 -19.78
CA ALA A 273 -2.66 10.56 -20.16
C ALA A 273 -2.71 10.06 -21.63
N ALA A 274 -2.01 10.72 -22.54
CA ALA A 274 -1.91 10.28 -23.94
C ALA A 274 -1.19 8.92 -24.06
N ASP A 275 -0.05 8.72 -23.37
CA ASP A 275 0.65 7.42 -23.36
C ASP A 275 -0.22 6.33 -22.72
N PHE A 276 -0.91 6.64 -21.63
CA PHE A 276 -1.80 5.69 -20.97
C PHE A 276 -2.95 5.27 -21.87
N LEU A 277 -3.54 6.18 -22.66
CA LEU A 277 -4.59 5.87 -23.64
C LEU A 277 -4.12 4.86 -24.69
N HIS A 278 -2.87 4.93 -25.14
CA HIS A 278 -2.30 3.91 -26.05
C HIS A 278 -2.19 2.52 -25.41
N ARG A 279 -2.11 2.45 -24.08
CA ARG A 279 -2.01 1.22 -23.29
C ARG A 279 -3.29 0.85 -22.58
N PHE A 280 -4.37 1.56 -22.81
CA PHE A 280 -5.62 1.51 -22.03
C PHE A 280 -6.15 0.09 -21.81
N GLU A 281 -6.15 -0.72 -22.89
CA GLU A 281 -6.61 -2.11 -22.86
C GLU A 281 -5.48 -3.12 -22.59
N SER A 282 -4.27 -2.66 -22.31
CA SER A 282 -3.15 -3.56 -22.09
C SER A 282 -3.35 -4.41 -20.84
N THR A 283 -3.08 -5.70 -20.95
CA THR A 283 -3.01 -6.66 -19.85
C THR A 283 -1.57 -7.13 -19.59
N ALA A 284 -0.59 -6.47 -20.21
CA ALA A 284 0.80 -6.81 -20.09
C ALA A 284 1.35 -6.44 -18.70
N GLU A 285 1.99 -7.40 -18.04
CA GLU A 285 2.59 -7.20 -16.71
C GLU A 285 3.60 -6.03 -16.70
N GLN A 286 4.31 -5.83 -17.80
CA GLN A 286 5.27 -4.73 -17.95
C GLN A 286 4.61 -3.36 -17.89
N ASP A 287 3.40 -3.18 -18.44
CA ASP A 287 2.68 -1.91 -18.39
C ASP A 287 2.12 -1.64 -16.99
N ALA A 288 1.59 -2.67 -16.34
CA ALA A 288 1.18 -2.58 -14.94
C ALA A 288 2.38 -2.28 -14.02
N LYS A 289 3.54 -2.89 -14.28
CA LYS A 289 4.77 -2.60 -13.54
C LYS A 289 5.22 -1.16 -13.76
N LEU A 290 5.20 -0.67 -15.00
CA LEU A 290 5.62 0.70 -15.36
C LEU A 290 4.80 1.76 -14.61
N TYR A 291 3.48 1.59 -14.54
CA TYR A 291 2.58 2.61 -13.97
C TYR A 291 2.28 2.44 -12.48
N PHE A 292 2.35 1.21 -11.93
CA PHE A 292 1.84 0.95 -10.56
C PHE A 292 2.83 0.27 -9.61
N ASN A 293 3.69 -0.63 -10.10
CA ASN A 293 4.38 -1.57 -9.22
C ASN A 293 5.85 -1.26 -8.96
N ASP A 294 6.47 -0.40 -9.78
CA ASP A 294 7.90 -0.10 -9.65
C ASP A 294 8.13 1.23 -8.91
N ILE A 295 8.39 1.13 -7.61
CA ILE A 295 8.69 2.30 -6.77
C ILE A 295 10.09 2.87 -7.05
N ASP A 296 10.98 2.07 -7.61
CA ASP A 296 12.35 2.46 -7.96
C ASP A 296 12.51 2.71 -9.46
N SER A 297 11.40 2.80 -10.20
CA SER A 297 11.44 3.08 -11.63
C SER A 297 12.30 4.30 -11.93
N LYS A 298 13.20 4.14 -12.89
CA LYS A 298 14.02 5.21 -13.43
C LYS A 298 13.66 5.51 -14.87
N ASP A 299 12.44 5.16 -15.25
CA ASP A 299 11.95 5.52 -16.57
C ASP A 299 12.01 7.04 -16.74
N ALA A 300 12.52 7.50 -17.88
CA ALA A 300 12.74 8.92 -18.11
C ALA A 300 11.42 9.68 -18.33
N PHE A 301 10.38 8.97 -18.71
CA PHE A 301 9.11 9.57 -19.08
C PHE A 301 8.02 9.31 -18.05
N VAL A 302 7.81 8.04 -17.63
CA VAL A 302 6.79 7.66 -16.65
C VAL A 302 7.38 7.67 -15.24
N PRO A 303 6.98 8.61 -14.38
CA PRO A 303 7.40 8.60 -12.98
C PRO A 303 7.02 7.29 -12.27
N ALA A 304 7.83 6.88 -11.31
CA ALA A 304 7.53 5.70 -10.51
C ALA A 304 6.11 5.82 -9.90
N ARG A 305 5.30 4.77 -10.09
CA ARG A 305 3.90 4.69 -9.61
C ARG A 305 2.96 5.81 -10.10
N ALA A 306 3.25 6.39 -11.26
CA ALA A 306 2.47 7.48 -11.84
C ALA A 306 0.98 7.17 -12.00
N GLY A 307 0.60 5.90 -12.14
CA GLY A 307 -0.78 5.46 -12.29
C GLY A 307 -1.69 5.85 -11.12
N TYR A 308 -1.13 5.94 -9.90
CA TYR A 308 -1.92 6.36 -8.73
C TYR A 308 -2.42 7.80 -8.87
N GLU A 309 -1.51 8.75 -9.14
CA GLU A 309 -1.92 10.15 -9.30
C GLU A 309 -2.68 10.37 -10.61
N LEU A 310 -2.29 9.73 -11.70
CA LEU A 310 -3.07 9.81 -12.95
C LEU A 310 -4.51 9.33 -12.74
N GLY A 311 -4.71 8.27 -11.96
CA GLY A 311 -6.02 7.78 -11.53
C GLY A 311 -6.78 8.81 -10.69
N VAL A 312 -6.11 9.45 -9.74
CA VAL A 312 -6.69 10.55 -8.94
C VAL A 312 -7.13 11.71 -9.84
N LEU A 313 -6.33 12.10 -10.83
CA LEU A 313 -6.70 13.15 -11.80
C LEU A 313 -7.96 12.80 -12.59
N VAL A 314 -8.09 11.53 -13.03
CA VAL A 314 -9.30 11.02 -13.70
C VAL A 314 -10.52 11.11 -12.78
N VAL A 315 -10.40 10.61 -11.53
CA VAL A 315 -11.50 10.65 -10.57
C VAL A 315 -11.87 12.08 -10.20
N ARG A 316 -10.87 12.96 -10.03
CA ARG A 316 -11.07 14.38 -9.73
C ARG A 316 -11.80 15.10 -10.87
N ASP A 317 -11.53 14.76 -12.13
CA ASP A 317 -12.28 15.30 -13.28
C ASP A 317 -13.75 14.84 -13.26
N LEU A 318 -14.00 13.55 -13.01
CA LEU A 318 -15.35 12.98 -12.94
C LEU A 318 -16.10 13.48 -11.70
N SER A 319 -15.42 13.75 -10.58
CA SER A 319 -16.02 14.24 -9.34
C SER A 319 -16.63 15.64 -9.45
N LYS A 320 -16.34 16.38 -10.53
CA LYS A 320 -17.03 17.65 -10.85
C LYS A 320 -18.53 17.45 -11.13
N GLN A 321 -18.93 16.24 -11.50
CA GLN A 321 -20.31 15.91 -11.91
C GLN A 321 -20.95 14.82 -11.03
N TYR A 322 -20.16 13.95 -10.41
CA TYR A 322 -20.62 12.77 -9.72
C TYR A 322 -20.06 12.66 -8.31
N SER A 323 -20.86 12.17 -7.37
CA SER A 323 -20.40 11.89 -6.02
C SER A 323 -19.49 10.65 -5.98
N MET A 324 -18.65 10.54 -4.93
CA MET A 324 -17.82 9.34 -4.71
C MET A 324 -18.67 8.05 -4.67
N GLN A 325 -19.82 8.11 -3.98
CA GLN A 325 -20.72 6.97 -3.87
C GLN A 325 -21.29 6.58 -5.23
N THR A 326 -21.75 7.57 -6.03
CA THR A 326 -22.23 7.32 -7.38
C THR A 326 -21.15 6.65 -8.24
N MET A 327 -19.93 7.18 -8.22
CA MET A 327 -18.80 6.65 -9.00
C MET A 327 -18.42 5.23 -8.58
N ALA A 328 -18.44 4.95 -7.26
CA ALA A 328 -18.12 3.62 -6.74
C ALA A 328 -19.13 2.54 -7.12
N HIS A 329 -20.38 2.93 -7.44
CA HIS A 329 -21.44 1.99 -7.83
C HIS A 329 -21.49 1.73 -9.35
N TRP A 330 -20.67 2.38 -10.15
CA TRP A 330 -20.71 2.17 -11.59
C TRP A 330 -20.23 0.76 -11.98
N PRO A 331 -20.98 0.03 -12.81
CA PRO A 331 -20.50 -1.20 -13.39
C PRO A 331 -19.41 -0.92 -14.43
N GLN A 332 -18.61 -1.92 -14.76
CA GLN A 332 -17.48 -1.79 -15.72
C GLN A 332 -17.89 -1.14 -17.05
N VAL A 333 -19.08 -1.47 -17.55
CA VAL A 333 -19.61 -0.93 -18.81
C VAL A 333 -19.82 0.58 -18.76
N GLU A 334 -20.04 1.16 -17.59
CA GLU A 334 -20.12 2.61 -17.38
C GLU A 334 -18.76 3.24 -17.07
N VAL A 335 -17.93 2.57 -16.30
CA VAL A 335 -16.60 3.07 -15.91
C VAL A 335 -15.71 3.27 -17.13
N LYS A 336 -15.58 2.23 -17.96
CA LYS A 336 -14.64 2.21 -19.08
C LYS A 336 -14.74 3.43 -19.99
N PRO A 337 -15.92 3.78 -20.58
CA PRO A 337 -16.02 4.95 -21.46
C PRO A 337 -15.80 6.28 -20.71
N ARG A 338 -16.15 6.37 -19.42
CA ARG A 338 -15.97 7.58 -18.62
C ARG A 338 -14.50 7.84 -18.29
N VAL A 339 -13.77 6.79 -17.92
CA VAL A 339 -12.31 6.85 -17.68
C VAL A 339 -11.59 7.23 -18.96
N HIS A 340 -11.95 6.60 -20.10
CA HIS A 340 -11.37 6.93 -21.40
C HIS A 340 -11.59 8.42 -21.75
N ALA A 341 -12.83 8.90 -21.66
CA ALA A 341 -13.15 10.30 -21.95
C ALA A 341 -12.47 11.28 -20.97
N ALA A 342 -12.29 10.92 -19.72
CA ALA A 342 -11.55 11.75 -18.76
C ALA A 342 -10.07 11.84 -19.13
N LEU A 343 -9.43 10.73 -19.49
CA LEU A 343 -8.05 10.72 -19.99
C LEU A 343 -7.88 11.55 -21.26
N GLU A 344 -8.83 11.49 -22.19
CA GLU A 344 -8.83 12.35 -23.39
C GLU A 344 -8.85 13.84 -23.03
N ARG A 345 -9.70 14.24 -22.09
CA ARG A 345 -9.73 15.64 -21.61
C ARG A 345 -8.43 16.05 -20.93
N ILE A 346 -7.83 15.17 -20.13
CA ILE A 346 -6.55 15.42 -19.48
C ILE A 346 -5.43 15.51 -20.53
N SER A 347 -5.44 14.64 -21.52
CA SER A 347 -4.42 14.63 -22.58
C SER A 347 -4.45 15.89 -23.45
N ALA A 348 -5.61 16.51 -23.60
CA ALA A 348 -5.77 17.78 -24.32
C ALA A 348 -5.29 19.01 -23.51
N THR A 349 -4.91 18.84 -22.25
CA THR A 349 -4.38 19.91 -21.41
C THR A 349 -2.87 20.05 -21.65
N PRO A 350 -2.36 21.26 -21.94
CA PRO A 350 -0.94 21.48 -22.23
C PRO A 350 -0.03 21.16 -21.03
#